data_c58427041d399f04cfb20ca8bd7c4fb0
#
_entry.id   c58427041d399f04cfb20ca8bd7c4fb0
#
_cell.length_a   1.000
_cell.length_b   1.000
_cell.length_c   1.000
_cell.angle_alpha   90.00
_cell.angle_beta   90.00
_cell.angle_gamma   90.00
#
_symmetry.space_group_name_H-M   'P 1'
#
loop_
_entity.id
_entity.type
_entity.pdbx_description
1 polymer ?
#
loop_
_entity_poly.entity_id
_entity_poly.type
_entity_poly.pdbx_seq_one_letter_code
_entity_poly.pdbx_strand_id
1 'polypeptide(L)'
;MLIKTLVENTSISKDFGSEHGLSLYIETKKHKILFDVGASELFLQNAKKLNVNIADVDFLVISHGHYDHGGGLKTFLKENTKAEVFLHRLAFEKHYAIRPNDELEFIGLDEELNQNKQIILTSDRFFINSGIQVFSNIVQNEPRPKSNSGLLKEYKGQTIDDIFA
;
A
#
# COMPACT_ATOMS: atom_id res chain seq x y z
N MET A 1 -4.08 -21.63 -2.51
CA MET A 1 -3.95 -20.17 -2.36
C MET A 1 -5.24 -19.54 -2.88
N LEU A 2 -5.85 -18.64 -2.12
CA LEU A 2 -7.02 -17.84 -2.47
C LEU A 2 -6.60 -16.38 -2.50
N ILE A 3 -7.03 -15.63 -3.54
CA ILE A 3 -6.84 -14.18 -3.62
C ILE A 3 -8.20 -13.55 -3.81
N LYS A 4 -8.52 -12.52 -3.01
CA LYS A 4 -9.71 -11.68 -3.14
C LYS A 4 -9.27 -10.24 -3.30
N THR A 5 -9.70 -9.60 -4.38
CA THR A 5 -9.51 -8.16 -4.57
C THR A 5 -10.52 -7.42 -3.69
N LEU A 6 -10.02 -6.63 -2.75
CA LEU A 6 -10.83 -5.80 -1.85
C LEU A 6 -11.02 -4.40 -2.42
N VAL A 7 -10.00 -3.85 -3.07
CA VAL A 7 -10.05 -2.54 -3.75
C VAL A 7 -9.32 -2.63 -5.09
N GLU A 8 -9.90 -2.01 -6.08
CA GLU A 8 -9.36 -1.79 -7.41
C GLU A 8 -10.09 -0.61 -8.06
N ASN A 9 -9.54 -0.03 -9.13
CA ASN A 9 -10.08 1.15 -9.84
C ASN A 9 -11.50 0.92 -10.39
N THR A 10 -11.88 -0.33 -10.59
CA THR A 10 -13.19 -0.72 -11.10
C THR A 10 -13.83 -1.78 -10.21
N SER A 11 -15.14 -1.97 -10.34
CA SER A 11 -15.89 -3.01 -9.63
C SER A 11 -16.62 -3.92 -10.61
N ILE A 12 -16.61 -5.23 -10.32
CA ILE A 12 -17.35 -6.22 -11.13
C ILE A 12 -18.85 -6.17 -10.92
N SER A 13 -19.33 -5.55 -9.85
CA SER A 13 -20.75 -5.44 -9.53
C SER A 13 -21.03 -4.18 -8.70
N LYS A 14 -22.30 -3.71 -8.70
CA LYS A 14 -22.74 -2.57 -7.89
C LYS A 14 -22.73 -2.83 -6.39
N ASP A 15 -22.56 -4.09 -5.98
CA ASP A 15 -22.50 -4.47 -4.57
C ASP A 15 -21.17 -4.07 -3.93
N PHE A 16 -20.12 -3.91 -4.72
CA PHE A 16 -18.78 -3.53 -4.26
C PHE A 16 -18.46 -2.09 -4.65
N GLY A 17 -17.86 -1.36 -3.73
CA GLY A 17 -17.25 -0.06 -4.04
C GLY A 17 -15.92 -0.24 -4.80
N SER A 18 -15.55 0.78 -5.57
CA SER A 18 -14.24 0.92 -6.21
C SER A 18 -13.68 2.31 -5.95
N GLU A 19 -12.38 2.41 -5.87
CA GLU A 19 -11.63 3.67 -5.77
C GLU A 19 -10.29 3.51 -6.45
N HIS A 20 -9.62 4.62 -6.74
CA HIS A 20 -8.24 4.56 -7.23
C HIS A 20 -7.35 3.95 -6.18
N GLY A 21 -6.66 2.86 -6.52
CA GLY A 21 -5.79 2.14 -5.62
C GLY A 21 -5.94 0.63 -5.67
N LEU A 22 -5.28 -0.04 -4.73
CA LEU A 22 -5.24 -1.50 -4.66
C LEU A 22 -5.39 -1.98 -3.22
N SER A 23 -6.11 -3.10 -3.05
CA SER A 23 -6.03 -3.92 -1.84
C SER A 23 -6.35 -5.37 -2.17
N LEU A 24 -5.44 -6.29 -1.85
CA LEU A 24 -5.57 -7.72 -2.08
C LEU A 24 -5.50 -8.50 -0.78
N TYR A 25 -6.53 -9.30 -0.49
CA TYR A 25 -6.46 -10.33 0.53
C TYR A 25 -5.96 -11.63 -0.08
N ILE A 26 -4.90 -12.20 0.52
CA ILE A 26 -4.23 -13.40 0.06
C ILE A 26 -4.22 -14.44 1.19
N GLU A 27 -4.87 -15.56 0.96
CA GLU A 27 -4.90 -16.67 1.91
C GLU A 27 -4.11 -17.86 1.39
N THR A 28 -3.12 -18.28 2.15
CA THR A 28 -2.31 -19.46 1.91
C THR A 28 -2.70 -20.56 2.90
N LYS A 29 -2.03 -21.71 2.86
CA LYS A 29 -2.22 -22.77 3.87
C LYS A 29 -1.76 -22.35 5.29
N LYS A 30 -0.90 -21.33 5.39
CA LYS A 30 -0.25 -20.95 6.66
C LYS A 30 -0.55 -19.51 7.08
N HIS A 31 -0.86 -18.63 6.14
CA HIS A 31 -0.91 -17.18 6.39
C HIS A 31 -2.07 -16.52 5.67
N LYS A 32 -2.66 -15.55 6.34
CA LYS A 32 -3.60 -14.56 5.81
C LYS A 32 -2.86 -13.23 5.66
N ILE A 33 -2.68 -12.78 4.44
CA ILE A 33 -1.87 -11.62 4.10
C ILE A 33 -2.79 -10.57 3.48
N LEU A 34 -2.59 -9.32 3.85
CA LEU A 34 -3.13 -8.19 3.12
C LEU A 34 -2.00 -7.51 2.36
N PHE A 35 -2.22 -7.21 1.09
CA PHE A 35 -1.29 -6.46 0.25
C PHE A 35 -1.97 -5.18 -0.18
N ASP A 36 -1.48 -4.04 0.29
CA ASP A 36 -2.07 -2.72 0.22
C ASP A 36 -3.47 -2.62 0.86
N VAL A 37 -3.92 -1.40 1.11
CA VAL A 37 -5.18 -1.11 1.82
C VAL A 37 -6.04 -0.04 1.13
N GLY A 38 -5.71 0.31 -0.14
CA GLY A 38 -6.43 1.34 -0.88
C GLY A 38 -6.25 2.75 -0.33
N ALA A 39 -7.05 3.67 -0.85
CA ALA A 39 -7.00 5.08 -0.49
C ALA A 39 -7.78 5.40 0.80
N SER A 40 -8.75 4.56 1.16
CA SER A 40 -9.70 4.85 2.24
C SER A 40 -10.02 3.60 3.08
N GLU A 41 -11.15 3.63 3.78
CA GLU A 41 -11.69 2.47 4.50
C GLU A 41 -12.47 1.48 3.61
N LEU A 42 -12.50 1.71 2.29
CA LEU A 42 -13.28 0.91 1.36
C LEU A 42 -12.89 -0.57 1.37
N PHE A 43 -11.58 -0.87 1.53
CA PHE A 43 -11.09 -2.25 1.65
C PHE A 43 -11.81 -3.01 2.78
N LEU A 44 -12.07 -2.35 3.92
CA LEU A 44 -12.76 -2.96 5.06
C LEU A 44 -14.24 -3.22 4.77
N GLN A 45 -14.90 -2.29 4.07
CA GLN A 45 -16.31 -2.44 3.66
C GLN A 45 -16.47 -3.62 2.69
N ASN A 46 -15.60 -3.71 1.69
CA ASN A 46 -15.60 -4.81 0.72
C ASN A 46 -15.16 -6.14 1.36
N ALA A 47 -14.21 -6.12 2.30
CA ALA A 47 -13.79 -7.31 3.06
C ALA A 47 -14.98 -7.95 3.79
N LYS A 48 -15.81 -7.14 4.47
CA LYS A 48 -17.04 -7.61 5.15
C LYS A 48 -17.98 -8.33 4.18
N LYS A 49 -18.20 -7.76 3.00
CA LYS A 49 -19.06 -8.36 1.95
C LYS A 49 -18.49 -9.66 1.39
N LEU A 50 -17.17 -9.78 1.35
CA LEU A 50 -16.46 -10.96 0.88
C LEU A 50 -16.20 -11.99 2.00
N ASN A 51 -16.76 -11.79 3.21
CA ASN A 51 -16.51 -12.62 4.39
C ASN A 51 -15.00 -12.77 4.69
N VAL A 52 -14.27 -11.65 4.63
CA VAL A 52 -12.88 -11.54 5.06
C VAL A 52 -12.86 -10.79 6.38
N ASN A 53 -12.31 -11.42 7.42
CA ASN A 53 -12.10 -10.78 8.71
C ASN A 53 -10.70 -10.17 8.75
N ILE A 54 -10.62 -8.84 8.70
CA ILE A 54 -9.35 -8.09 8.72
C ILE A 54 -8.58 -8.31 10.03
N ALA A 55 -9.28 -8.54 11.17
CA ALA A 55 -8.63 -8.84 12.43
C ALA A 55 -7.85 -10.17 12.45
N ASP A 56 -8.10 -11.06 11.48
CA ASP A 56 -7.41 -12.36 11.33
C ASP A 56 -6.17 -12.29 10.44
N VAL A 57 -5.91 -11.16 9.79
CA VAL A 57 -4.72 -10.98 8.95
C VAL A 57 -3.47 -11.10 9.81
N ASP A 58 -2.50 -11.90 9.34
CA ASP A 58 -1.22 -12.12 10.04
C ASP A 58 -0.24 -10.99 9.76
N PHE A 59 -0.16 -10.54 8.51
CA PHE A 59 0.66 -9.37 8.13
C PHE A 59 0.03 -8.57 6.99
N LEU A 60 0.32 -7.27 7.02
CA LEU A 60 0.08 -6.34 5.93
C LEU A 60 1.40 -6.00 5.27
N VAL A 61 1.43 -5.99 3.94
CA VAL A 61 2.53 -5.45 3.14
C VAL A 61 2.02 -4.24 2.37
N ILE A 62 2.67 -3.09 2.53
CA ILE A 62 2.41 -1.89 1.72
C ILE A 62 3.47 -1.82 0.63
N SER A 63 3.02 -1.78 -0.62
CA SER A 63 3.89 -1.81 -1.80
C SER A 63 4.79 -0.58 -1.91
N HIS A 64 4.24 0.60 -1.66
CA HIS A 64 4.94 1.88 -1.70
C HIS A 64 4.18 3.00 -0.96
N GLY A 65 4.78 4.17 -0.85
CA GLY A 65 4.34 5.25 0.03
C GLY A 65 3.23 6.16 -0.50
N HIS A 66 2.40 5.75 -1.49
CA HIS A 66 1.30 6.57 -1.97
C HIS A 66 -0.02 6.27 -1.25
N TYR A 67 -0.87 7.31 -1.12
CA TYR A 67 -2.12 7.24 -0.36
C TYR A 67 -3.12 6.22 -0.93
N ASP A 68 -3.12 6.00 -2.23
CA ASP A 68 -4.01 5.06 -2.93
C ASP A 68 -3.63 3.59 -2.69
N HIS A 69 -2.50 3.34 -2.02
CA HIS A 69 -2.05 2.02 -1.58
C HIS A 69 -2.01 1.89 -0.06
N GLY A 70 -1.66 2.96 0.65
CA GLY A 70 -1.51 2.95 2.11
C GLY A 70 -2.50 3.86 2.85
N GLY A 71 -3.44 4.54 2.18
CA GLY A 71 -4.36 5.49 2.82
C GLY A 71 -5.30 4.85 3.84
N GLY A 72 -5.67 3.59 3.63
CA GLY A 72 -6.43 2.80 4.59
C GLY A 72 -5.64 2.32 5.83
N LEU A 73 -4.34 2.60 5.94
CA LEU A 73 -3.47 2.06 6.99
C LEU A 73 -3.97 2.40 8.42
N LYS A 74 -4.41 3.62 8.64
CA LYS A 74 -4.98 4.04 9.94
C LYS A 74 -6.20 3.21 10.33
N THR A 75 -7.06 2.89 9.36
CA THR A 75 -8.22 2.01 9.55
C THR A 75 -7.78 0.58 9.84
N PHE A 76 -6.80 0.05 9.08
CA PHE A 76 -6.25 -1.27 9.32
C PHE A 76 -5.70 -1.43 10.74
N LEU A 77 -4.89 -0.49 11.22
CA LEU A 77 -4.28 -0.51 12.55
C LEU A 77 -5.30 -0.44 13.69
N LYS A 78 -6.50 0.08 13.46
CA LYS A 78 -7.62 0.05 14.41
C LYS A 78 -8.31 -1.31 14.44
N GLU A 79 -8.51 -1.93 13.28
CA GLU A 79 -9.22 -3.20 13.12
C GLU A 79 -8.35 -4.41 13.49
N ASN A 80 -7.04 -4.30 13.28
CA ASN A 80 -6.08 -5.36 13.56
C ASN A 80 -4.94 -4.84 14.44
N THR A 81 -4.90 -5.30 15.69
CA THR A 81 -3.93 -4.83 16.70
C THR A 81 -2.72 -5.76 16.87
N LYS A 82 -2.64 -6.85 16.05
CA LYS A 82 -1.62 -7.91 16.19
C LYS A 82 -0.73 -8.08 14.97
N ALA A 83 -1.25 -7.78 13.76
CA ALA A 83 -0.51 -7.99 12.52
C ALA A 83 0.72 -7.08 12.45
N GLU A 84 1.82 -7.63 11.96
CA GLU A 84 2.97 -6.84 11.57
C GLU A 84 2.69 -6.18 10.21
N VAL A 85 3.14 -4.93 10.05
CA VAL A 85 2.95 -4.12 8.85
C VAL A 85 4.31 -3.83 8.24
N PHE A 86 4.58 -4.43 7.09
CA PHE A 86 5.84 -4.29 6.38
C PHE A 86 5.73 -3.26 5.26
N LEU A 87 6.62 -2.29 5.25
CA LEU A 87 6.77 -1.33 4.17
C LEU A 87 8.23 -0.88 4.08
N HIS A 88 8.63 -0.43 2.90
CA HIS A 88 10.00 0.04 2.71
C HIS A 88 10.27 1.28 3.56
N ARG A 89 11.50 1.43 4.09
CA ARG A 89 11.90 2.57 4.94
C ARG A 89 11.68 3.94 4.31
N LEU A 90 11.59 4.02 2.98
CA LEU A 90 11.34 5.24 2.23
C LEU A 90 9.84 5.52 2.00
N ALA A 91 8.93 4.62 2.42
CA ALA A 91 7.50 4.77 2.15
C ALA A 91 6.86 5.96 2.86
N PHE A 92 7.47 6.48 3.94
CA PHE A 92 7.02 7.69 4.63
C PHE A 92 7.76 8.96 4.15
N GLU A 93 8.54 8.91 3.06
CA GLU A 93 9.03 10.12 2.41
C GLU A 93 7.86 10.95 1.85
N LYS A 94 8.10 12.20 1.56
CA LYS A 94 7.06 13.07 1.03
C LYS A 94 6.92 12.85 -0.47
N HIS A 95 5.77 12.32 -0.86
CA HIS A 95 5.40 12.05 -2.24
C HIS A 95 4.40 13.08 -2.73
N TYR A 96 4.53 13.49 -3.99
CA TYR A 96 3.69 14.51 -4.62
C TYR A 96 3.29 14.11 -6.03
N ALA A 97 2.16 14.64 -6.50
CA ALA A 97 1.75 14.58 -7.90
C ALA A 97 1.60 15.98 -8.45
N ILE A 98 2.07 16.20 -9.70
CA ILE A 98 1.77 17.40 -10.45
C ILE A 98 0.36 17.26 -11.02
N ARG A 99 -0.53 18.19 -10.68
CA ARG A 99 -1.89 18.24 -11.22
C ARG A 99 -1.96 19.07 -12.51
N PRO A 100 -3.05 18.98 -13.30
CA PRO A 100 -3.17 19.69 -14.58
C PRO A 100 -2.99 21.22 -14.53
N ASN A 101 -3.10 21.83 -13.36
CA ASN A 101 -2.87 23.25 -13.09
C ASN A 101 -1.44 23.56 -12.59
N ASP A 102 -0.51 22.61 -12.76
CA ASP A 102 0.86 22.66 -12.26
C ASP A 102 0.98 22.76 -10.71
N GLU A 103 -0.08 22.49 -9.97
CA GLU A 103 -0.03 22.41 -8.52
C GLU A 103 0.56 21.08 -8.05
N LEU A 104 1.39 21.15 -7.01
CA LEU A 104 1.88 19.98 -6.30
C LEU A 104 0.86 19.56 -5.24
N GLU A 105 0.32 18.36 -5.38
CA GLU A 105 -0.53 17.73 -4.37
C GLU A 105 0.27 16.69 -3.61
N PHE A 106 0.18 16.74 -2.26
CA PHE A 106 0.76 15.69 -1.43
C PHE A 106 -0.03 14.40 -1.59
N ILE A 107 0.66 13.33 -1.94
CA ILE A 107 0.08 11.99 -2.16
C ILE A 107 0.73 10.92 -1.28
N GLY A 108 1.52 11.32 -0.29
CA GLY A 108 2.20 10.41 0.63
C GLY A 108 1.31 9.84 1.73
N LEU A 109 1.93 9.10 2.63
CA LEU A 109 1.30 8.54 3.82
C LEU A 109 1.36 9.51 5.00
N ASP A 110 0.50 9.31 5.98
CA ASP A 110 0.52 10.04 7.26
C ASP A 110 1.78 9.63 8.06
N GLU A 111 2.73 10.55 8.19
CA GLU A 111 4.02 10.31 8.86
C GLU A 111 3.85 9.90 10.34
N GLU A 112 2.75 10.30 11.01
CA GLU A 112 2.50 9.93 12.41
C GLU A 112 2.35 8.42 12.58
N LEU A 113 1.90 7.72 11.54
CA LEU A 113 1.72 6.26 11.57
C LEU A 113 3.04 5.51 11.68
N ASN A 114 4.17 6.11 11.27
CA ASN A 114 5.51 5.51 11.41
C ASN A 114 5.88 5.20 12.87
N GLN A 115 5.27 5.86 13.84
CA GLN A 115 5.51 5.61 15.26
C GLN A 115 4.71 4.42 15.81
N ASN A 116 3.83 3.80 15.01
CA ASN A 116 3.04 2.67 15.47
C ASN A 116 3.92 1.42 15.63
N LYS A 117 3.78 0.74 16.76
CA LYS A 117 4.58 -0.45 17.11
C LYS A 117 4.44 -1.64 16.16
N GLN A 118 3.37 -1.68 15.35
CA GLN A 118 3.14 -2.73 14.36
C GLN A 118 3.91 -2.47 13.06
N ILE A 119 4.41 -1.24 12.84
CA ILE A 119 5.15 -0.85 11.65
C ILE A 119 6.58 -1.41 11.70
N ILE A 120 6.95 -2.15 10.65
CA ILE A 120 8.28 -2.68 10.44
C ILE A 120 8.84 -2.12 9.14
N LEU A 121 9.79 -1.21 9.25
CA LEU A 121 10.47 -0.64 8.10
C LEU A 121 11.48 -1.62 7.54
N THR A 122 11.32 -1.98 6.28
CA THR A 122 12.19 -2.93 5.59
C THR A 122 13.23 -2.22 4.72
N SER A 123 14.32 -2.92 4.43
CA SER A 123 15.28 -2.54 3.40
C SER A 123 14.95 -3.23 2.08
N ASP A 124 15.81 -3.05 1.08
CA ASP A 124 15.63 -3.54 -0.29
C ASP A 124 15.36 -5.06 -0.40
N ARG A 125 15.74 -5.81 0.61
CA ARG A 125 15.43 -7.24 0.73
C ARG A 125 15.20 -7.60 2.19
N PHE A 126 14.03 -8.17 2.48
CA PHE A 126 13.66 -8.58 3.82
C PHE A 126 12.88 -9.90 3.80
N PHE A 127 13.29 -10.86 4.64
CA PHE A 127 12.58 -12.12 4.83
C PHE A 127 11.61 -11.99 6.01
N ILE A 128 10.31 -12.01 5.74
CA ILE A 128 9.28 -12.09 6.79
C ILE A 128 9.40 -13.42 7.51
N ASN A 129 9.58 -14.50 6.74
CA ASN A 129 9.89 -15.84 7.25
C ASN A 129 10.56 -16.68 6.15
N SER A 130 10.79 -17.96 6.39
CA SER A 130 11.44 -18.86 5.42
C SER A 130 10.70 -19.07 4.10
N GLY A 131 9.42 -18.67 4.00
CA GLY A 131 8.60 -18.83 2.81
C GLY A 131 8.12 -17.53 2.18
N ILE A 132 8.36 -16.38 2.83
CA ILE A 132 7.87 -15.07 2.37
C ILE A 132 9.00 -14.05 2.45
N GLN A 133 9.24 -13.40 1.33
CA GLN A 133 10.21 -12.33 1.18
C GLN A 133 9.56 -11.11 0.54
N VAL A 134 9.87 -9.92 1.02
CA VAL A 134 9.61 -8.65 0.34
C VAL A 134 10.93 -8.12 -0.23
N PHE A 135 10.87 -7.48 -1.38
CA PHE A 135 12.05 -6.89 -2.03
C PHE A 135 11.65 -5.69 -2.87
N SER A 136 12.60 -4.78 -3.06
CA SER A 136 12.53 -3.59 -3.91
C SER A 136 13.70 -3.59 -4.90
N ASN A 137 14.00 -2.46 -5.53
CA ASN A 137 15.09 -2.32 -6.51
C ASN A 137 14.97 -3.27 -7.71
N ILE A 138 13.74 -3.39 -8.23
CA ILE A 138 13.48 -4.17 -9.45
C ILE A 138 14.11 -3.44 -10.62
N VAL A 139 15.02 -4.13 -11.34
CA VAL A 139 15.63 -3.57 -12.56
C VAL A 139 14.55 -3.37 -13.60
N GLN A 140 14.33 -2.12 -14.00
CA GLN A 140 13.42 -1.77 -15.08
C GLN A 140 14.12 -1.98 -16.42
N ASN A 141 13.62 -2.94 -17.21
CA ASN A 141 14.10 -3.20 -18.57
C ASN A 141 13.21 -2.51 -19.62
N GLU A 142 12.04 -2.02 -19.24
CA GLU A 142 11.07 -1.33 -20.10
C GLU A 142 11.01 0.16 -19.80
N PRO A 143 10.59 0.99 -20.75
CA PRO A 143 10.38 2.41 -20.51
C PRO A 143 9.36 2.65 -19.37
N ARG A 144 9.62 3.65 -18.55
CA ARG A 144 8.69 4.07 -17.49
C ARG A 144 7.30 4.37 -18.07
N PRO A 145 6.22 3.87 -17.44
CA PRO A 145 4.86 4.19 -17.88
C PRO A 145 4.61 5.70 -17.91
N LYS A 146 3.95 6.19 -18.95
CA LYS A 146 3.62 7.62 -19.06
C LYS A 146 2.72 8.12 -17.92
N SER A 147 1.92 7.23 -17.33
CA SER A 147 1.09 7.52 -16.15
C SER A 147 1.90 7.95 -14.93
N ASN A 148 3.18 7.57 -14.86
CA ASN A 148 4.07 7.93 -13.75
C ASN A 148 4.79 9.29 -13.99
N SER A 149 4.52 9.93 -15.13
CA SER A 149 5.01 11.30 -15.40
C SER A 149 4.34 12.28 -14.43
N GLY A 150 5.16 13.07 -13.74
CA GLY A 150 4.65 14.03 -12.75
C GLY A 150 4.46 13.48 -11.34
N LEU A 151 4.88 12.23 -11.08
CA LEU A 151 5.03 11.74 -9.72
C LEU A 151 6.42 12.10 -9.20
N LEU A 152 6.45 12.81 -8.06
CA LEU A 152 7.65 13.42 -7.50
C LEU A 152 7.79 13.05 -6.03
N LYS A 153 9.02 13.10 -5.52
CA LYS A 153 9.30 12.97 -4.09
C LYS A 153 10.29 14.03 -3.62
N GLU A 154 10.23 14.37 -2.34
CA GLU A 154 11.22 15.23 -1.71
C GLU A 154 12.46 14.43 -1.34
N TYR A 155 13.63 14.88 -1.78
CA TYR A 155 14.92 14.34 -1.37
C TYR A 155 15.90 15.46 -1.10
N LYS A 156 16.41 15.55 0.12
CA LYS A 156 17.36 16.58 0.58
C LYS A 156 16.90 18.01 0.27
N GLY A 157 15.60 18.29 0.44
CA GLY A 157 15.00 19.59 0.21
C GLY A 157 14.80 19.96 -1.27
N GLN A 158 14.98 19.01 -2.18
CA GLN A 158 14.69 19.15 -3.61
C GLN A 158 13.61 18.16 -4.02
N THR A 159 12.79 18.57 -4.98
CA THR A 159 11.79 17.68 -5.58
C THR A 159 12.43 16.96 -6.77
N ILE A 160 12.42 15.65 -6.74
CA ILE A 160 12.96 14.78 -7.79
C ILE A 160 11.88 13.81 -8.27
N ASP A 161 12.10 13.14 -9.40
CA ASP A 161 11.20 12.09 -9.87
C ASP A 161 11.04 10.99 -8.83
N ASP A 162 9.79 10.60 -8.58
CA ASP A 162 9.49 9.46 -7.74
C ASP A 162 9.63 8.17 -8.55
N ILE A 163 10.59 7.35 -8.17
CA ILE A 163 10.87 6.05 -8.83
C ILE A 163 10.34 4.88 -8.02
N PHE A 164 9.35 5.09 -7.16
CA PHE A 164 8.74 4.09 -6.28
C PHE A 164 9.79 3.19 -5.61
N ALA A 165 9.94 3.32 -4.31
CA ALA A 165 10.79 2.45 -3.52
C ALA A 165 9.98 1.28 -2.93
#